data_bf067aa582a6ecaa2ec13013cbffbd48
#
_entry.id   bf067aa582a6ecaa2ec13013cbffbd48
#
_cell.length_a   1.000
_cell.length_b   1.000
_cell.length_c   1.000
_cell.angle_alpha   90.00
_cell.angle_beta   90.00
_cell.angle_gamma   90.00
#
_symmetry.space_group_name_H-M   'P 1'
#
loop_
_entity.id
_entity.type
_entity.pdbx_description
1 polymer ?
#
loop_
_entity_poly.entity_id
_entity_poly.type
_entity_poly.pdbx_seq_one_letter_code
_entity_poly.pdbx_strand_id
1 'polypeptide(L)'
;RWKLTHKSALNARPQAKGHHLDSQNVIFWDDRLHKYVGYMRKNMNDPTTQGRCIARGESDQLRFPMVQDLPVVFGPDDRDLHHGDTPVVDYYMSAAIKYPWADDAYFMFPTAYYHYIGGVLSEFPNEVPTNAGPLHTQFAASRDGIQWERYDRRPFVPLGIKGEFDWASTRVIWGIVPDVVGREIYMYYRGSDWLHGWDRDERNKRLLTGAGFGADQNIAVLSRIVLRRDGFVSVHGAYTGGEFATPLLKFRGDKLVINVDT
;
A
#
# COMPACT_ATOMS: atom_id res chain seq x y z
N ARG A 1 4.39 -31.58 13.37
CA ARG A 1 4.56 -31.90 11.95
C ARG A 1 3.58 -31.08 11.13
N TRP A 2 4.07 -30.30 10.16
CA TRP A 2 3.23 -29.50 9.26
C TRP A 2 2.43 -30.42 8.34
N LYS A 3 1.17 -30.03 8.08
CA LYS A 3 0.30 -30.72 7.14
C LYS A 3 -0.22 -29.70 6.12
N LEU A 4 -0.06 -30.00 4.85
CA LEU A 4 -0.67 -29.23 3.77
C LEU A 4 -2.18 -29.52 3.77
N THR A 5 -3.01 -28.51 4.01
CA THR A 5 -4.48 -28.65 4.05
C THR A 5 -5.13 -28.38 2.71
N HIS A 6 -4.57 -27.44 1.92
CA HIS A 6 -5.06 -27.06 0.60
C HIS A 6 -3.90 -26.79 -0.35
N LYS A 7 -4.08 -27.05 -1.63
CA LYS A 7 -3.07 -26.73 -2.66
C LYS A 7 -2.88 -25.23 -2.84
N SER A 8 -3.97 -24.45 -2.78
CA SER A 8 -3.95 -23.00 -2.95
C SER A 8 -5.18 -22.38 -2.30
N ALA A 9 -4.97 -21.34 -1.50
CA ALA A 9 -6.04 -20.47 -1.00
C ALA A 9 -6.44 -19.41 -2.02
N LEU A 10 -5.47 -18.93 -2.81
CA LEU A 10 -5.62 -17.91 -3.83
C LEU A 10 -5.26 -18.48 -5.20
N ASN A 11 -6.04 -18.14 -6.20
CA ASN A 11 -5.83 -18.58 -7.56
C ASN A 11 -5.97 -17.43 -8.56
N ALA A 12 -5.15 -17.46 -9.61
CA ALA A 12 -5.27 -16.62 -10.79
C ALA A 12 -5.29 -17.50 -12.03
N ARG A 13 -6.02 -17.08 -13.08
CA ARG A 13 -6.04 -17.83 -14.34
C ARG A 13 -4.67 -17.75 -15.02
N PRO A 14 -4.05 -18.88 -15.39
CA PRO A 14 -2.67 -18.90 -15.92
C PRO A 14 -2.48 -18.10 -17.21
N GLN A 15 -3.54 -17.93 -17.99
CA GLN A 15 -3.51 -17.31 -19.32
C GLN A 15 -3.78 -15.80 -19.32
N ALA A 16 -4.15 -15.23 -18.20
CA ALA A 16 -4.41 -13.79 -18.11
C ALA A 16 -3.08 -13.05 -17.97
N LYS A 17 -2.61 -12.42 -19.05
CA LYS A 17 -1.43 -11.55 -19.01
C LYS A 17 -1.57 -10.53 -17.88
N GLY A 18 -0.55 -10.42 -17.03
CA GLY A 18 -0.48 -9.43 -15.97
C GLY A 18 -1.19 -9.78 -14.65
N HIS A 19 -1.93 -10.87 -14.57
CA HIS A 19 -2.58 -11.28 -13.31
C HIS A 19 -1.70 -12.25 -12.52
N HIS A 20 -0.68 -11.71 -11.90
CA HIS A 20 0.21 -12.47 -11.03
C HIS A 20 -0.07 -12.15 -9.57
N LEU A 21 -0.11 -13.19 -8.74
CA LEU A 21 -0.16 -13.07 -7.28
C LEU A 21 1.27 -12.98 -6.70
N ASP A 22 2.16 -12.29 -7.39
CA ASP A 22 3.59 -12.19 -7.09
C ASP A 22 3.95 -11.08 -6.10
N SER A 23 3.00 -10.22 -5.77
CA SER A 23 3.14 -9.22 -4.72
C SER A 23 2.46 -9.68 -3.43
N GLN A 24 2.50 -8.85 -2.40
CA GLN A 24 1.82 -9.15 -1.15
C GLN A 24 0.31 -9.33 -1.37
N ASN A 25 -0.20 -10.47 -0.93
CA ASN A 25 -1.61 -10.75 -0.81
C ASN A 25 -1.90 -11.03 0.67
N VAL A 26 -2.95 -10.43 1.20
CA VAL A 26 -3.29 -10.49 2.61
C VAL A 26 -4.60 -11.24 2.79
N ILE A 27 -4.64 -12.15 3.76
CA ILE A 27 -5.85 -12.85 4.18
C ILE A 27 -5.88 -12.86 5.70
N PHE A 28 -7.04 -12.53 6.26
CA PHE A 28 -7.29 -12.65 7.70
C PHE A 28 -8.72 -13.10 7.95
N TRP A 29 -8.97 -13.60 9.15
CA TRP A 29 -10.31 -13.85 9.65
C TRP A 29 -10.93 -12.54 10.14
N ASP A 30 -12.12 -12.23 9.66
CA ASP A 30 -12.90 -11.11 10.13
C ASP A 30 -14.00 -11.60 11.06
N ASP A 31 -13.85 -11.36 12.33
CA ASP A 31 -14.76 -11.78 13.39
C ASP A 31 -16.12 -11.06 13.35
N ARG A 32 -16.19 -9.85 12.76
CA ARG A 32 -17.44 -9.13 12.53
C ARG A 32 -18.28 -9.78 11.43
N LEU A 33 -17.61 -10.23 10.37
CA LEU A 33 -18.26 -10.85 9.20
C LEU A 33 -18.40 -12.36 9.34
N HIS A 34 -17.68 -12.98 10.28
CA HIS A 34 -17.53 -14.43 10.42
C HIS A 34 -17.04 -15.08 9.10
N LYS A 35 -16.05 -14.44 8.45
CA LYS A 35 -15.50 -14.88 7.17
C LYS A 35 -14.01 -14.63 7.09
N TYR A 36 -13.35 -15.38 6.22
CA TYR A 36 -12.04 -14.98 5.71
C TYR A 36 -12.22 -13.83 4.72
N VAL A 37 -11.47 -12.76 4.93
CA VAL A 37 -11.38 -11.62 4.02
C VAL A 37 -9.98 -11.60 3.41
N GLY A 38 -9.93 -11.45 2.09
CA GLY A 38 -8.67 -11.38 1.38
C GLY A 38 -8.57 -10.12 0.53
N TYR A 39 -7.39 -9.50 0.53
CA TYR A 39 -7.03 -8.40 -0.35
C TYR A 39 -5.87 -8.86 -1.23
N MET A 40 -6.12 -8.89 -2.52
CA MET A 40 -5.22 -9.47 -3.51
C MET A 40 -4.87 -8.45 -4.58
N ARG A 41 -3.66 -8.56 -5.07
CA ARG A 41 -3.28 -7.86 -6.29
C ARG A 41 -4.15 -8.30 -7.46
N LYS A 42 -4.68 -7.32 -8.17
CA LYS A 42 -5.35 -7.48 -9.46
C LYS A 42 -4.80 -6.45 -10.43
N ASN A 43 -4.79 -6.75 -11.71
CA ASN A 43 -4.49 -5.76 -12.73
C ASN A 43 -5.82 -5.29 -13.34
N MET A 44 -5.98 -3.99 -13.50
CA MET A 44 -6.99 -3.45 -14.40
C MET A 44 -6.54 -3.75 -15.84
N ASN A 45 -7.51 -4.04 -16.71
CA ASN A 45 -7.22 -4.35 -18.12
C ASN A 45 -6.90 -3.05 -18.89
N ASP A 46 -5.85 -2.38 -18.50
CA ASP A 46 -5.35 -1.20 -19.20
C ASP A 46 -4.05 -1.58 -19.93
N PRO A 47 -4.00 -1.50 -21.25
CA PRO A 47 -2.81 -1.84 -22.02
C PRO A 47 -1.66 -0.83 -21.86
N THR A 48 -1.92 0.37 -21.35
CA THR A 48 -0.94 1.46 -21.25
C THR A 48 -0.26 1.55 -19.89
N THR A 49 -0.97 1.19 -18.85
CA THR A 49 -0.43 1.03 -17.48
C THR A 49 -0.49 -0.44 -17.09
N GLN A 50 0.41 -0.90 -16.26
CA GLN A 50 0.25 -2.24 -15.70
C GLN A 50 -0.96 -2.32 -14.76
N GLY A 51 -1.54 -1.15 -14.43
CA GLY A 51 -2.85 -0.97 -13.81
C GLY A 51 -3.04 -1.80 -12.56
N ARG A 52 -2.03 -1.90 -11.67
CA ARG A 52 -2.14 -2.68 -10.45
C ARG A 52 -3.12 -2.03 -9.50
N CYS A 53 -4.03 -2.82 -9.00
CA CYS A 53 -5.06 -2.43 -8.04
C CYS A 53 -5.26 -3.54 -7.01
N ILE A 54 -6.08 -3.28 -6.03
CA ILE A 54 -6.40 -4.23 -4.97
C ILE A 54 -7.84 -4.71 -5.16
N ALA A 55 -7.98 -6.03 -5.31
CA ALA A 55 -9.26 -6.70 -5.29
C ALA A 55 -9.54 -7.29 -3.90
N ARG A 56 -10.82 -7.44 -3.57
CA ARG A 56 -11.25 -8.00 -2.30
C ARG A 56 -12.17 -9.19 -2.51
N GLY A 57 -11.98 -10.22 -1.70
CA GLY A 57 -12.85 -11.38 -1.63
C GLY A 57 -13.23 -11.76 -0.21
N GLU A 58 -14.34 -12.45 -0.07
CA GLU A 58 -14.80 -13.07 1.17
C GLU A 58 -15.00 -14.56 0.96
N SER A 59 -14.81 -15.35 2.00
CA SER A 59 -15.06 -16.79 1.95
C SER A 59 -15.31 -17.36 3.36
N ASP A 60 -16.22 -18.31 3.44
CA ASP A 60 -16.43 -19.08 4.68
C ASP A 60 -15.31 -20.09 4.95
N GLN A 61 -14.52 -20.39 3.94
CA GLN A 61 -13.36 -21.26 4.01
C GLN A 61 -12.12 -20.53 3.51
N LEU A 62 -10.93 -20.98 3.88
CA LEU A 62 -9.66 -20.44 3.39
C LEU A 62 -9.44 -20.82 1.91
N ARG A 63 -10.39 -20.43 1.06
CA ARG A 63 -10.37 -20.65 -0.39
C ARG A 63 -11.20 -19.60 -1.09
N PHE A 64 -10.57 -18.85 -1.97
CA PHE A 64 -11.19 -17.72 -2.67
C PHE A 64 -11.49 -18.04 -4.13
N PRO A 65 -12.46 -17.36 -4.75
CA PRO A 65 -12.63 -17.34 -6.19
C PRO A 65 -11.35 -16.92 -6.92
N MET A 66 -11.33 -17.06 -8.24
CA MET A 66 -10.23 -16.53 -9.05
C MET A 66 -10.11 -15.02 -8.88
N VAL A 67 -8.89 -14.50 -8.74
CA VAL A 67 -8.66 -13.07 -8.49
C VAL A 67 -9.28 -12.18 -9.59
N GLN A 68 -9.37 -12.68 -10.82
CA GLN A 68 -10.00 -11.95 -11.93
C GLN A 68 -11.49 -11.71 -11.71
N ASP A 69 -12.15 -12.57 -10.96
CA ASP A 69 -13.60 -12.52 -10.71
C ASP A 69 -13.93 -11.67 -9.47
N LEU A 70 -12.92 -11.25 -8.70
CA LEU A 70 -13.10 -10.43 -7.51
C LEU A 70 -13.28 -8.95 -7.87
N PRO A 71 -14.13 -8.21 -7.14
CA PRO A 71 -14.26 -6.77 -7.32
C PRO A 71 -12.98 -6.03 -6.92
N VAL A 72 -12.66 -4.98 -7.65
CA VAL A 72 -11.64 -4.01 -7.27
C VAL A 72 -12.21 -3.10 -6.18
N VAL A 73 -11.49 -2.92 -5.10
CA VAL A 73 -11.87 -2.05 -3.98
C VAL A 73 -10.93 -0.88 -3.77
N PHE A 74 -9.74 -0.92 -4.38
CA PHE A 74 -8.76 0.16 -4.28
C PHE A 74 -7.87 0.21 -5.51
N GLY A 75 -7.68 1.40 -6.04
CA GLY A 75 -6.86 1.66 -7.22
C GLY A 75 -6.63 3.15 -7.43
N PRO A 76 -5.99 3.53 -8.54
CA PRO A 76 -5.88 4.94 -8.93
C PRO A 76 -7.27 5.58 -9.11
N ASP A 77 -7.36 6.86 -8.80
CA ASP A 77 -8.54 7.69 -9.03
C ASP A 77 -8.13 9.05 -9.64
N ASP A 78 -9.13 9.89 -9.99
CA ASP A 78 -8.93 11.18 -10.67
C ASP A 78 -8.06 12.19 -9.90
N ARG A 79 -7.80 11.95 -8.62
CA ARG A 79 -6.94 12.78 -7.78
C ARG A 79 -5.49 12.30 -7.72
N ASP A 80 -5.20 11.16 -8.30
CA ASP A 80 -3.83 10.67 -8.44
C ASP A 80 -3.12 11.35 -9.62
N LEU A 81 -1.80 11.20 -9.71
CA LEU A 81 -1.02 11.79 -10.79
C LEU A 81 -1.33 11.09 -12.11
N HIS A 82 -1.60 11.88 -13.14
CA HIS A 82 -1.89 11.43 -14.49
C HIS A 82 -0.91 12.01 -15.52
N HIS A 83 -0.76 11.30 -16.64
CA HIS A 83 -0.18 11.80 -17.87
C HIS A 83 -1.26 11.73 -18.97
N GLY A 84 -1.84 12.88 -19.32
CA GLY A 84 -3.10 12.89 -20.08
C GLY A 84 -4.20 12.18 -19.27
N ASP A 85 -4.93 11.27 -19.89
CA ASP A 85 -6.00 10.51 -19.25
C ASP A 85 -5.51 9.23 -18.55
N THR A 86 -4.19 8.98 -18.54
CA THR A 86 -3.62 7.75 -17.99
C THR A 86 -3.01 8.00 -16.62
N PRO A 87 -3.43 7.26 -15.57
CA PRO A 87 -2.76 7.33 -14.27
C PRO A 87 -1.33 6.79 -14.38
N VAL A 88 -0.37 7.52 -13.80
CA VAL A 88 1.05 7.13 -13.75
C VAL A 88 1.41 6.46 -12.42
N VAL A 89 0.44 6.08 -11.65
CA VAL A 89 0.59 5.37 -10.38
C VAL A 89 -0.21 4.08 -10.40
N ASP A 90 0.39 3.02 -9.85
CA ASP A 90 -0.26 1.76 -9.51
C ASP A 90 -0.35 1.61 -8.00
N TYR A 91 -1.22 0.71 -7.52
CA TYR A 91 -1.21 0.27 -6.14
C TYR A 91 -0.76 -1.18 -6.06
N TYR A 92 0.50 -1.36 -5.64
CA TYR A 92 1.24 -2.61 -5.80
C TYR A 92 0.98 -3.64 -4.70
N MET A 93 0.83 -3.18 -3.46
CA MET A 93 0.60 -3.98 -2.26
C MET A 93 -0.46 -3.31 -1.40
N SER A 94 -1.22 -4.08 -0.62
CA SER A 94 -2.28 -3.53 0.24
C SER A 94 -1.86 -3.34 1.69
N ALA A 95 -1.14 -4.29 2.26
CA ALA A 95 -0.91 -4.41 3.71
C ALA A 95 -2.18 -4.14 4.53
N ALA A 96 -3.33 -4.60 4.03
CA ALA A 96 -4.63 -4.38 4.64
C ALA A 96 -4.77 -5.18 5.94
N ILE A 97 -5.44 -4.59 6.92
CA ILE A 97 -5.69 -5.22 8.21
C ILE A 97 -6.97 -4.68 8.83
N LYS A 98 -7.71 -5.53 9.55
CA LYS A 98 -8.74 -5.06 10.48
C LYS A 98 -8.04 -4.45 11.69
N TYR A 99 -8.46 -3.24 12.10
CA TYR A 99 -7.86 -2.56 13.23
C TYR A 99 -8.19 -3.30 14.55
N PRO A 100 -7.19 -3.69 15.36
CA PRO A 100 -7.44 -4.56 16.51
C PRO A 100 -8.28 -3.97 17.64
N TRP A 101 -8.39 -2.64 17.69
CA TRP A 101 -9.07 -1.94 18.78
C TRP A 101 -10.39 -1.27 18.39
N ALA A 102 -10.89 -1.56 17.17
CA ALA A 102 -12.20 -1.09 16.74
C ALA A 102 -12.91 -2.13 15.86
N ASP A 103 -14.18 -2.36 16.13
CA ASP A 103 -14.96 -3.42 15.49
C ASP A 103 -15.20 -3.16 14.00
N ASP A 104 -15.29 -1.88 13.61
CA ASP A 104 -15.69 -1.43 12.27
C ASP A 104 -14.58 -0.57 11.61
N ALA A 105 -13.33 -0.77 11.93
CA ALA A 105 -12.24 -0.04 11.32
C ALA A 105 -11.28 -1.00 10.60
N TYR A 106 -11.00 -0.68 9.35
CA TYR A 106 -10.01 -1.36 8.52
C TYR A 106 -9.02 -0.34 8.04
N PHE A 107 -7.75 -0.71 8.06
CA PHE A 107 -6.65 0.11 7.58
C PHE A 107 -5.93 -0.59 6.45
N MET A 108 -5.46 0.19 5.50
CA MET A 108 -4.64 -0.27 4.40
C MET A 108 -3.42 0.64 4.30
N PHE A 109 -2.27 0.03 4.03
CA PHE A 109 -1.01 0.73 3.78
C PHE A 109 -0.58 0.46 2.34
N PRO A 110 -1.33 1.02 1.37
CA PRO A 110 -1.11 0.70 -0.02
C PRO A 110 0.22 1.26 -0.48
N THR A 111 0.96 0.44 -1.24
CA THR A 111 2.20 0.88 -1.87
C THR A 111 1.88 1.55 -3.19
N ALA A 112 2.01 2.86 -3.25
CA ALA A 112 1.92 3.63 -4.48
C ALA A 112 3.22 3.45 -5.28
N TYR A 113 3.10 2.96 -6.49
CA TYR A 113 4.18 2.74 -7.43
C TYR A 113 4.04 3.71 -8.59
N TYR A 114 4.92 4.69 -8.63
CA TYR A 114 4.95 5.68 -9.70
C TYR A 114 5.80 5.17 -10.85
N HIS A 115 5.30 5.34 -12.07
CA HIS A 115 5.98 4.93 -13.27
C HIS A 115 6.63 6.14 -13.93
N TYR A 116 7.91 6.05 -14.24
CA TYR A 116 8.54 7.01 -15.11
C TYR A 116 8.06 6.79 -16.54
N ILE A 117 7.39 7.79 -17.08
CA ILE A 117 6.98 7.83 -18.47
C ILE A 117 8.07 8.54 -19.27
N GLY A 118 8.28 8.14 -20.52
CA GLY A 118 9.23 8.77 -21.43
C GLY A 118 9.11 10.29 -21.40
N GLY A 119 10.21 11.00 -21.15
CA GLY A 119 10.25 12.45 -21.00
C GLY A 119 10.31 12.98 -19.56
N VAL A 120 10.08 12.15 -18.55
CA VAL A 120 10.26 12.58 -17.13
C VAL A 120 11.74 12.74 -16.79
N LEU A 121 12.62 11.95 -17.42
CA LEU A 121 14.07 12.19 -17.41
C LEU A 121 14.45 12.83 -18.74
N SER A 122 14.57 14.15 -18.76
CA SER A 122 14.82 14.94 -19.98
C SER A 122 16.10 14.56 -20.76
N GLU A 123 17.05 13.91 -20.10
CA GLU A 123 18.28 13.46 -20.71
C GLU A 123 18.13 12.13 -21.47
N PHE A 124 17.05 11.37 -21.19
CA PHE A 124 16.78 10.06 -21.81
C PHE A 124 15.29 9.91 -22.19
N PRO A 125 14.72 10.80 -22.96
CA PRO A 125 13.26 10.89 -23.15
C PRO A 125 12.62 9.67 -23.79
N ASN A 126 13.39 8.85 -24.52
CA ASN A 126 12.91 7.64 -25.21
C ASN A 126 13.45 6.33 -24.64
N GLU A 127 14.27 6.41 -23.58
CA GLU A 127 15.04 5.25 -23.12
C GLU A 127 14.71 4.83 -21.67
N VAL A 128 13.90 5.62 -20.96
CA VAL A 128 13.53 5.28 -19.60
C VAL A 128 12.61 4.07 -19.56
N PRO A 129 12.91 3.08 -18.73
CA PRO A 129 12.05 1.90 -18.61
C PRO A 129 10.66 2.30 -18.15
N THR A 130 9.64 1.90 -18.90
CA THR A 130 8.23 2.18 -18.56
C THR A 130 7.79 1.53 -17.23
N ASN A 131 8.56 0.59 -16.73
CA ASN A 131 8.29 -0.14 -15.49
C ASN A 131 9.36 0.14 -14.42
N ALA A 132 9.88 1.36 -14.38
CA ALA A 132 10.80 1.80 -13.33
C ALA A 132 10.24 3.02 -12.62
N GLY A 133 10.43 3.08 -11.31
CA GLY A 133 10.02 4.23 -10.52
C GLY A 133 10.05 3.99 -9.03
N PRO A 134 9.84 5.03 -8.25
CA PRO A 134 9.81 4.94 -6.79
C PRO A 134 8.54 4.26 -6.29
N LEU A 135 8.67 3.70 -5.11
CA LEU A 135 7.55 3.12 -4.35
C LEU A 135 7.48 3.78 -2.99
N HIS A 136 6.32 4.28 -2.61
CA HIS A 136 6.13 4.70 -1.22
C HIS A 136 4.79 4.20 -0.65
N THR A 137 4.75 4.05 0.65
CA THR A 137 3.54 3.63 1.35
C THR A 137 2.64 4.82 1.63
N GLN A 138 1.36 4.72 1.29
CA GLN A 138 0.30 5.62 1.68
C GLN A 138 -0.54 5.03 2.82
N PHE A 139 -1.55 5.76 3.28
CA PHE A 139 -2.53 5.31 4.27
C PHE A 139 -3.95 5.46 3.73
N ALA A 140 -4.77 4.45 3.96
CA ALA A 140 -6.20 4.50 3.71
C ALA A 140 -6.98 3.82 4.85
N ALA A 141 -8.17 4.32 5.13
CA ALA A 141 -9.06 3.79 6.13
C ALA A 141 -10.44 3.45 5.55
N SER A 142 -11.11 2.49 6.17
CA SER A 142 -12.46 2.05 5.76
C SER A 142 -13.27 1.62 6.98
N ARG A 143 -14.60 1.78 6.90
CA ARG A 143 -15.54 1.27 7.91
C ARG A 143 -16.14 -0.11 7.57
N ASP A 144 -16.05 -0.50 6.32
CA ASP A 144 -16.62 -1.74 5.81
C ASP A 144 -15.60 -2.67 5.14
N GLY A 145 -14.37 -2.19 4.95
CA GLY A 145 -13.31 -2.90 4.24
C GLY A 145 -13.51 -2.93 2.71
N ILE A 146 -14.47 -2.19 2.17
CA ILE A 146 -14.83 -2.14 0.76
C ILE A 146 -14.60 -0.73 0.20
N GLN A 147 -15.15 0.28 0.89
CA GLN A 147 -14.98 1.67 0.53
C GLN A 147 -13.84 2.27 1.35
N TRP A 148 -12.86 2.82 0.64
CA TRP A 148 -11.63 3.29 1.25
C TRP A 148 -11.44 4.79 1.06
N GLU A 149 -11.13 5.47 2.16
CA GLU A 149 -10.84 6.89 2.20
C GLU A 149 -9.34 7.14 2.34
N ARG A 150 -8.81 8.01 1.49
CA ARG A 150 -7.45 8.54 1.57
C ARG A 150 -7.51 9.99 2.04
N TYR A 151 -7.55 10.20 3.33
CA TYR A 151 -7.64 11.54 3.94
C TYR A 151 -6.41 12.39 3.61
N ASP A 152 -5.24 11.77 3.63
CA ASP A 152 -3.97 12.35 3.23
C ASP A 152 -3.32 11.46 2.18
N ARG A 153 -2.98 12.04 1.03
CA ARG A 153 -2.34 11.31 -0.09
C ARG A 153 -0.81 11.41 -0.07
N ARG A 154 -0.27 12.16 0.88
CA ARG A 154 1.17 12.19 1.09
C ARG A 154 1.67 10.81 1.53
N PRO A 155 2.95 10.52 1.33
CA PRO A 155 3.53 9.28 1.84
C PRO A 155 3.32 9.16 3.36
N PHE A 156 2.73 8.06 3.79
CA PHE A 156 2.65 7.68 5.20
C PHE A 156 4.01 7.21 5.72
N VAL A 157 4.71 6.45 4.87
CA VAL A 157 6.14 6.16 5.04
C VAL A 157 6.86 6.85 3.88
N PRO A 158 7.43 8.04 4.11
CA PRO A 158 8.13 8.77 3.06
C PRO A 158 9.40 8.03 2.63
N LEU A 159 9.88 8.39 1.45
CA LEU A 159 11.22 7.98 1.01
C LEU A 159 12.27 8.74 1.82
N GLY A 160 13.38 8.08 2.10
CA GLY A 160 14.57 8.72 2.63
C GLY A 160 15.21 9.67 1.62
N ILE A 161 16.20 10.42 2.07
CA ILE A 161 16.99 11.25 1.16
C ILE A 161 17.98 10.38 0.37
N LYS A 162 18.41 10.86 -0.78
CA LYS A 162 19.41 10.14 -1.61
C LYS A 162 20.65 9.81 -0.77
N GLY A 163 21.05 8.54 -0.82
CA GLY A 163 22.12 7.97 0.00
C GLY A 163 21.66 7.17 1.21
N GLU A 164 20.39 7.28 1.61
CA GLU A 164 19.80 6.43 2.64
C GLU A 164 19.28 5.10 2.05
N PHE A 165 19.13 4.09 2.89
CA PHE A 165 18.76 2.74 2.45
C PHE A 165 17.34 2.64 1.86
N ASP A 166 16.50 3.62 2.06
CA ASP A 166 15.09 3.63 1.66
C ASP A 166 14.71 4.83 0.76
N TRP A 167 15.72 5.50 0.18
CA TRP A 167 15.48 6.67 -0.65
C TRP A 167 14.64 6.40 -1.91
N ALA A 168 14.61 5.17 -2.39
CA ALA A 168 13.94 4.83 -3.66
C ALA A 168 12.68 3.98 -3.47
N SER A 169 12.56 3.28 -2.32
CA SER A 169 11.40 2.42 -2.08
C SER A 169 11.13 2.23 -0.61
N THR A 170 9.87 2.46 -0.21
CA THR A 170 9.32 2.06 1.10
C THR A 170 8.04 1.25 0.90
N ARG A 171 7.99 0.04 1.46
CA ARG A 171 6.83 -0.85 1.34
C ARG A 171 6.52 -1.48 2.69
N VAL A 172 5.34 -1.20 3.23
CA VAL A 172 4.89 -1.88 4.44
C VAL A 172 4.61 -3.34 4.12
N ILE A 173 5.31 -4.21 4.80
CA ILE A 173 5.21 -5.67 4.63
C ILE A 173 4.31 -6.25 5.71
N TRP A 174 4.42 -5.74 6.91
CA TRP A 174 3.62 -6.17 8.04
C TRP A 174 2.94 -4.94 8.66
N GLY A 175 1.63 -4.96 8.67
CA GLY A 175 0.83 -3.87 9.20
C GLY A 175 0.94 -3.76 10.72
N ILE A 176 -0.18 -3.68 11.39
CA ILE A 176 -0.25 -3.33 12.80
C ILE A 176 0.14 -4.53 13.68
N VAL A 177 1.22 -4.38 14.43
CA VAL A 177 1.64 -5.29 15.49
C VAL A 177 1.57 -4.52 16.81
N PRO A 178 0.64 -4.84 17.73
CA PRO A 178 0.59 -4.20 19.05
C PRO A 178 1.86 -4.47 19.85
N ASP A 179 2.32 -3.48 20.60
CA ASP A 179 3.29 -3.72 21.66
C ASP A 179 2.67 -4.53 22.82
N VAL A 180 3.50 -5.05 23.72
CA VAL A 180 3.06 -5.88 24.84
C VAL A 180 2.12 -5.11 25.79
N VAL A 181 2.26 -3.80 25.89
CA VAL A 181 1.45 -2.93 26.76
C VAL A 181 0.23 -2.36 26.00
N GLY A 182 0.22 -2.43 24.67
CA GLY A 182 -0.86 -1.94 23.82
C GLY A 182 -0.92 -0.41 23.69
N ARG A 183 0.17 0.29 23.96
CA ARG A 183 0.27 1.76 23.80
C ARG A 183 0.85 2.18 22.48
N GLU A 184 1.68 1.34 21.91
CA GLU A 184 2.36 1.55 20.66
C GLU A 184 1.94 0.53 19.61
N ILE A 185 2.21 0.86 18.38
CA ILE A 185 1.99 0.04 17.21
C ILE A 185 3.32 -0.08 16.50
N TYR A 186 3.72 -1.31 16.23
CA TYR A 186 4.88 -1.59 15.39
C TYR A 186 4.42 -1.95 14.00
N MET A 187 5.06 -1.36 13.02
CA MET A 187 4.87 -1.70 11.61
C MET A 187 6.24 -2.00 11.01
N TYR A 188 6.29 -2.96 10.12
CA TYR A 188 7.53 -3.36 9.48
C TYR A 188 7.45 -3.02 7.99
N TYR A 189 8.48 -2.32 7.49
CA TYR A 189 8.58 -1.98 6.09
C TYR A 189 9.92 -2.41 5.50
N ARG A 190 9.91 -2.68 4.22
CA ARG A 190 11.13 -2.88 3.45
C ARG A 190 11.50 -1.58 2.76
N GLY A 191 12.67 -1.06 3.07
CA GLY A 191 13.33 0.00 2.32
C GLY A 191 14.28 -0.57 1.28
N SER A 192 14.52 0.14 0.18
CA SER A 192 15.61 -0.16 -0.74
C SER A 192 16.16 1.13 -1.37
N ASP A 193 17.45 1.10 -1.67
CA ASP A 193 18.20 2.21 -2.25
C ASP A 193 18.21 2.19 -3.79
N TRP A 194 17.26 1.47 -4.41
CA TRP A 194 17.06 1.44 -5.84
C TRP A 194 15.58 1.51 -6.23
N LEU A 195 15.32 2.13 -7.39
CA LEU A 195 13.99 2.19 -7.98
C LEU A 195 13.49 0.80 -8.35
N HIS A 196 12.20 0.54 -8.19
CA HIS A 196 11.61 -0.71 -8.67
C HIS A 196 11.80 -0.83 -10.18
N GLY A 197 12.22 -2.00 -10.63
CA GLY A 197 12.55 -2.25 -12.04
C GLY A 197 13.98 -1.86 -12.46
N TRP A 198 14.78 -1.27 -11.54
CA TRP A 198 16.17 -0.89 -11.82
C TRP A 198 17.05 -2.07 -12.25
N ASP A 199 16.92 -3.19 -11.56
CA ASP A 199 17.73 -4.39 -11.75
C ASP A 199 17.17 -5.38 -12.78
N ARG A 200 16.14 -4.98 -13.51
CA ARG A 200 15.38 -5.90 -14.37
C ARG A 200 16.19 -6.40 -15.56
N ASP A 201 17.07 -5.56 -16.07
CA ASP A 201 18.05 -5.88 -17.10
C ASP A 201 19.24 -4.93 -17.05
N GLU A 202 20.34 -5.28 -17.71
CA GLU A 202 21.57 -4.48 -17.74
C GLU A 202 21.38 -3.12 -18.43
N ARG A 203 20.43 -2.99 -19.35
CA ARG A 203 20.10 -1.71 -20.00
C ARG A 203 19.47 -0.77 -18.96
N ASN A 204 18.48 -1.25 -18.20
CA ASN A 204 17.84 -0.47 -17.15
C ASN A 204 18.86 -0.02 -16.09
N LYS A 205 19.70 -0.93 -15.64
CA LYS A 205 20.78 -0.59 -14.72
C LYS A 205 21.65 0.55 -15.23
N ARG A 206 22.13 0.44 -16.48
CA ARG A 206 23.00 1.45 -17.07
C ARG A 206 22.29 2.81 -17.17
N LEU A 207 21.08 2.85 -17.69
CA LEU A 207 20.33 4.08 -17.90
C LEU A 207 20.00 4.79 -16.59
N LEU A 208 19.44 4.06 -15.63
CA LEU A 208 19.05 4.65 -14.34
C LEU A 208 20.27 5.05 -13.52
N THR A 209 21.37 4.30 -13.57
CA THR A 209 22.62 4.68 -12.90
C THR A 209 23.22 5.93 -13.55
N GLY A 210 23.25 6.00 -14.89
CA GLY A 210 23.71 7.19 -15.61
C GLY A 210 22.89 8.45 -15.31
N ALA A 211 21.59 8.30 -15.08
CA ALA A 211 20.67 9.37 -14.66
C ALA A 211 20.69 9.68 -13.15
N GLY A 212 21.56 9.04 -12.38
CA GLY A 212 21.65 9.25 -10.93
C GLY A 212 20.61 8.50 -10.09
N PHE A 213 19.86 7.57 -10.68
CA PHE A 213 18.81 6.76 -10.02
C PHE A 213 19.24 5.30 -9.80
N GLY A 214 20.51 4.98 -9.98
CA GLY A 214 21.07 3.67 -9.64
C GLY A 214 21.12 3.44 -8.14
N ALA A 215 21.30 2.17 -7.76
CA ALA A 215 21.54 1.83 -6.36
C ALA A 215 22.87 2.38 -5.88
N ASP A 216 22.90 2.95 -4.70
CA ASP A 216 24.12 3.45 -4.08
C ASP A 216 24.94 2.29 -3.48
N GLN A 217 24.27 1.39 -2.76
CA GLN A 217 24.89 0.24 -2.08
C GLN A 217 24.25 -1.09 -2.48
N ASN A 218 23.16 -1.05 -3.25
CA ASN A 218 22.36 -2.20 -3.67
C ASN A 218 21.83 -2.99 -2.47
N ILE A 219 21.26 -2.29 -1.50
CA ILE A 219 20.75 -2.89 -0.27
C ILE A 219 19.25 -2.78 -0.15
N ALA A 220 18.66 -3.78 0.49
CA ALA A 220 17.30 -3.74 0.98
C ALA A 220 17.28 -4.09 2.47
N VAL A 221 16.60 -3.29 3.25
CA VAL A 221 16.54 -3.42 4.69
C VAL A 221 15.11 -3.61 5.14
N LEU A 222 14.90 -4.50 6.08
CA LEU A 222 13.66 -4.56 6.86
C LEU A 222 13.81 -3.64 8.07
N SER A 223 12.97 -2.64 8.16
CA SER A 223 12.99 -1.66 9.25
C SER A 223 11.65 -1.61 9.98
N ARG A 224 11.63 -0.98 11.14
CA ARG A 224 10.44 -0.87 12.00
C ARG A 224 10.04 0.59 12.18
N ILE A 225 8.75 0.84 12.04
CA ILE A 225 8.11 2.11 12.41
C ILE A 225 7.41 1.89 13.75
N VAL A 226 7.48 2.88 14.60
CA VAL A 226 6.76 2.91 15.88
C VAL A 226 5.78 4.08 15.82
N LEU A 227 4.52 3.79 16.10
CA LEU A 227 3.45 4.77 16.18
C LEU A 227 2.78 4.66 17.55
N ARG A 228 2.33 5.77 18.06
CA ARG A 228 1.35 5.77 19.14
C ARG A 228 0.06 5.08 18.66
N ARG A 229 -0.58 4.30 19.51
CA ARG A 229 -1.90 3.74 19.20
C ARG A 229 -2.86 4.87 18.79
N ASP A 230 -3.64 4.63 17.76
CA ASP A 230 -4.59 5.56 17.11
C ASP A 230 -3.93 6.80 16.46
N GLY A 231 -2.61 6.81 16.30
CA GLY A 231 -1.83 7.95 15.80
C GLY A 231 -1.62 7.98 14.29
N PHE A 232 -2.61 7.60 13.46
CA PHE A 232 -2.45 7.51 12.00
C PHE A 232 -2.69 8.83 11.27
N VAL A 233 -3.67 9.59 11.73
CA VAL A 233 -4.06 10.88 11.14
C VAL A 233 -4.38 11.85 12.27
N SER A 234 -3.99 13.10 12.10
CA SER A 234 -4.30 14.18 13.03
C SER A 234 -4.99 15.35 12.30
N VAL A 235 -5.83 16.05 13.03
CA VAL A 235 -6.33 17.36 12.61
C VAL A 235 -5.41 18.41 13.18
N HIS A 236 -4.88 19.29 12.34
CA HIS A 236 -4.02 20.40 12.74
C HIS A 236 -4.82 21.69 12.74
N GLY A 237 -4.82 22.39 13.87
CA GLY A 237 -5.34 23.74 14.02
C GLY A 237 -4.21 24.76 13.89
N ALA A 238 -4.41 25.83 13.11
CA ALA A 238 -3.50 26.98 13.11
C ALA A 238 -3.58 27.76 14.43
N TYR A 239 -2.59 28.61 14.70
CA TYR A 239 -2.58 29.46 15.89
C TYR A 239 -3.85 30.33 16.04
N THR A 240 -4.47 30.68 14.93
CA THR A 240 -5.75 31.41 14.89
C THR A 240 -6.96 30.59 15.31
N GLY A 241 -6.76 29.33 15.63
CA GLY A 241 -7.82 28.38 15.95
C GLY A 241 -8.42 27.72 14.70
N GLY A 242 -9.37 26.81 14.93
CA GLY A 242 -10.10 26.11 13.89
C GLY A 242 -11.18 25.23 14.51
N GLU A 243 -12.08 24.77 13.66
CA GLU A 243 -13.14 23.84 14.05
C GLU A 243 -13.11 22.64 13.10
N PHE A 244 -13.46 21.47 13.64
CA PHE A 244 -13.78 20.31 12.81
C PHE A 244 -15.01 19.61 13.37
N ALA A 245 -15.76 18.97 12.51
CA ALA A 245 -16.89 18.16 12.89
C ALA A 245 -16.68 16.71 12.45
N THR A 246 -17.03 15.78 13.32
CA THR A 246 -17.11 14.37 12.96
C THR A 246 -18.51 14.03 12.44
N PRO A 247 -18.67 12.97 11.65
CA PRO A 247 -19.98 12.35 11.48
C PRO A 247 -20.59 11.95 12.83
N LEU A 248 -21.87 11.68 12.85
CA LEU A 248 -22.55 11.18 14.05
C LEU A 248 -21.87 9.90 14.54
N LEU A 249 -21.40 9.92 15.78
CA LEU A 249 -20.72 8.79 16.39
C LEU A 249 -21.66 8.04 17.34
N LYS A 250 -21.64 6.71 17.25
CA LYS A 250 -22.19 5.86 18.32
C LYS A 250 -21.03 5.47 19.24
N PHE A 251 -21.19 5.69 20.52
CA PHE A 251 -20.16 5.35 21.51
C PHE A 251 -20.79 4.65 22.71
N ARG A 252 -19.96 3.93 23.45
CA ARG A 252 -20.29 3.36 24.75
C ARG A 252 -19.33 3.97 25.77
N GLY A 253 -19.85 4.25 26.98
CA GLY A 253 -19.08 4.87 28.05
C GLY A 253 -19.49 6.31 28.32
N ASP A 254 -18.88 6.89 29.33
CA ASP A 254 -19.18 8.20 29.93
C ASP A 254 -18.02 9.19 29.80
N LYS A 255 -16.93 8.80 29.11
CA LYS A 255 -15.74 9.63 28.96
C LYS A 255 -15.34 9.77 27.51
N LEU A 256 -15.05 10.99 27.10
CA LEU A 256 -14.35 11.28 25.86
C LEU A 256 -12.85 11.42 26.16
N VAL A 257 -12.05 10.58 25.51
CA VAL A 257 -10.58 10.67 25.58
C VAL A 257 -10.09 11.15 24.23
N ILE A 258 -9.34 12.23 24.21
CA ILE A 258 -8.73 12.79 23.01
C ILE A 258 -7.21 12.85 23.19
N ASN A 259 -6.51 12.67 22.09
CA ASN A 259 -5.08 12.88 21.99
C ASN A 259 -4.85 14.29 21.43
N VAL A 260 -4.24 15.14 22.20
CA VAL A 260 -3.93 16.53 21.83
C VAL A 260 -2.46 16.78 22.09
N ASP A 261 -1.82 17.42 21.14
CA ASP A 261 -0.50 18.02 21.27
C ASP A 261 -0.67 19.54 21.10
N THR A 262 -0.26 20.36 22.09
CA THR A 262 -0.51 21.82 22.15
C THR A 262 0.79 22.57 22.29
#